data_dc905d8891d3ed389b1a1962ffc2fcfd
#
_entry.id   dc905d8891d3ed389b1a1962ffc2fcfd
#
_cell.length_a   1.000
_cell.length_b   1.000
_cell.length_c   1.000
_cell.angle_alpha   90.00
_cell.angle_beta   90.00
_cell.angle_gamma   90.00
#
_symmetry.space_group_name_H-M   'P 1'
#
loop_
_entity.id
_entity.type
_entity.pdbx_description
1 polymer ?
#
loop_
_entity_poly.entity_id
_entity_poly.type
_entity_poly.pdbx_seq_one_letter_code
_entity_poly.pdbx_strand_id
1 'polypeptide(L)'
;THDNKYLLVADQGMDHVNVYRFEPKMGKVMLADVIRSELESAPRHIKISRDGHFLYIVHEAKCFIDVYSYEECKGQPVFEKIQTVSTSEGGIGSYNAASALSFSDDHQYLLSSNAGENSVVMYRVDEATGMLSKIFCLPVGGEYPKDASLFPNNKFLVSLNHETNDMTFFHVNAEDGTMIMNGPPIRVDVPNCITF
;
A
#
# COMPACT_ATOMS: atom_id res chain seq x y z
N THR A 1 11.20 -9.41 -5.85
CA THR A 1 11.85 -8.38 -6.68
C THR A 1 11.64 -8.68 -8.16
N HIS A 2 11.71 -7.66 -9.04
CA HIS A 2 11.46 -7.82 -10.49
C HIS A 2 12.46 -8.74 -11.18
N ASP A 3 13.67 -8.85 -10.66
CA ASP A 3 14.70 -9.78 -11.14
C ASP A 3 14.56 -11.21 -10.59
N ASN A 4 13.53 -11.48 -9.80
CA ASN A 4 13.25 -12.75 -9.12
C ASN A 4 14.36 -13.25 -8.19
N LYS A 5 15.24 -12.38 -7.69
CA LYS A 5 16.31 -12.77 -6.77
C LYS A 5 15.85 -12.84 -5.32
N TYR A 6 14.94 -11.94 -4.92
CA TYR A 6 14.50 -11.84 -3.53
C TYR A 6 12.99 -11.91 -3.40
N LEU A 7 12.55 -12.58 -2.34
CA LEU A 7 11.17 -12.63 -1.85
C LEU A 7 11.10 -11.82 -0.55
N LEU A 8 10.23 -10.81 -0.51
CA LEU A 8 9.97 -10.02 0.68
C LEU A 8 8.69 -10.50 1.34
N VAL A 9 8.74 -10.75 2.63
CA VAL A 9 7.62 -11.27 3.43
C VAL A 9 7.42 -10.36 4.62
N ALA A 10 6.30 -9.62 4.66
CA ALA A 10 5.89 -8.85 5.82
C ALA A 10 5.48 -9.80 6.94
N ASP A 11 6.10 -9.63 8.12
CA ASP A 11 5.78 -10.34 9.35
C ASP A 11 5.15 -9.35 10.33
N GLN A 12 3.82 -9.34 10.34
CA GLN A 12 3.03 -8.39 11.12
C GLN A 12 3.26 -8.55 12.63
N GLY A 13 3.42 -9.79 13.09
CA GLY A 13 3.58 -10.09 14.51
C GLY A 13 4.98 -9.81 15.07
N MET A 14 5.96 -9.70 14.17
CA MET A 14 7.37 -9.49 14.55
C MET A 14 7.89 -8.10 14.16
N ASP A 15 7.04 -7.23 13.62
CA ASP A 15 7.38 -5.86 13.19
C ASP A 15 8.61 -5.80 12.26
N HIS A 16 8.64 -6.68 11.27
CA HIS A 16 9.72 -6.66 10.29
C HIS A 16 9.28 -7.23 8.92
N VAL A 17 10.12 -7.01 7.91
CA VAL A 17 10.01 -7.67 6.62
C VAL A 17 11.22 -8.60 6.45
N ASN A 18 10.97 -9.88 6.31
CA ASN A 18 11.99 -10.87 5.98
C ASN A 18 12.31 -10.80 4.49
N VAL A 19 13.59 -10.72 4.16
CA VAL A 19 14.11 -10.74 2.80
C VAL A 19 14.79 -12.07 2.55
N TYR A 20 14.19 -12.92 1.71
CA TYR A 20 14.73 -14.21 1.36
C TYR A 20 15.35 -14.17 -0.02
N ARG A 21 16.57 -14.69 -0.15
CA ARG A 21 17.15 -14.99 -1.47
C ARG A 21 16.48 -16.25 -2.04
N PHE A 22 16.04 -16.15 -3.28
CA PHE A 22 15.47 -17.28 -4.02
C PHE A 22 16.53 -17.98 -4.85
N GLU A 23 16.64 -19.31 -4.68
CA GLU A 23 17.53 -20.19 -5.42
C GLU A 23 16.72 -21.03 -6.43
N PRO A 24 16.58 -20.57 -7.68
CA PRO A 24 15.66 -21.17 -8.64
C PRO A 24 15.97 -22.64 -8.96
N LYS A 25 17.26 -23.00 -9.00
CA LYS A 25 17.69 -24.37 -9.32
C LYS A 25 17.30 -25.39 -8.27
N MET A 26 17.18 -24.98 -7.02
CA MET A 26 16.85 -25.83 -5.88
C MET A 26 15.43 -25.63 -5.38
N GLY A 27 14.72 -24.60 -5.86
CA GLY A 27 13.41 -24.21 -5.34
C GLY A 27 13.43 -23.84 -3.85
N LYS A 28 14.54 -23.28 -3.36
CA LYS A 28 14.74 -22.94 -1.95
C LYS A 28 14.83 -21.44 -1.76
N VAL A 29 14.45 -21.02 -0.56
CA VAL A 29 14.63 -19.64 -0.08
C VAL A 29 15.55 -19.67 1.15
N MET A 30 16.45 -18.68 1.25
CA MET A 30 17.35 -18.50 2.37
C MET A 30 17.23 -17.07 2.86
N LEU A 31 17.13 -16.88 4.19
CA LEU A 31 17.10 -15.54 4.78
C LEU A 31 18.40 -14.80 4.41
N ALA A 32 18.24 -13.67 3.74
CA ALA A 32 19.34 -12.82 3.29
C ALA A 32 19.47 -11.55 4.13
N ASP A 33 18.31 -10.98 4.54
CA ASP A 33 18.26 -9.74 5.33
C ASP A 33 16.92 -9.62 6.07
N VAL A 34 16.82 -8.65 6.99
CA VAL A 34 15.60 -8.30 7.73
C VAL A 34 15.48 -6.79 7.81
N ILE A 35 14.46 -6.24 7.17
CA ILE A 35 14.09 -4.83 7.29
C ILE A 35 13.27 -4.66 8.58
N ARG A 36 13.84 -4.00 9.58
CA ARG A 36 13.16 -3.76 10.86
C ARG A 36 12.24 -2.56 10.76
N SER A 37 11.00 -2.76 11.17
CA SER A 37 9.99 -1.70 11.28
C SER A 37 9.97 -1.09 12.67
N GLU A 38 9.22 -0.02 12.85
CA GLU A 38 8.91 0.52 14.16
C GLU A 38 8.14 -0.51 14.99
N LEU A 39 8.41 -0.62 16.28
CA LEU A 39 7.72 -1.57 17.18
C LEU A 39 6.21 -1.31 17.20
N GLU A 40 5.42 -2.37 17.22
CA GLU A 40 3.96 -2.33 17.20
C GLU A 40 3.36 -1.63 15.98
N SER A 41 4.10 -1.57 14.87
CA SER A 41 3.62 -0.95 13.62
C SER A 41 2.87 -1.90 12.71
N ALA A 42 3.13 -3.20 12.81
CA ALA A 42 2.48 -4.26 12.06
C ALA A 42 2.58 -4.08 10.53
N PRO A 43 3.75 -4.30 9.90
CA PRO A 43 3.91 -4.24 8.45
C PRO A 43 3.00 -5.26 7.77
N ARG A 44 2.25 -4.85 6.72
CA ARG A 44 1.20 -5.66 6.14
C ARG A 44 1.40 -5.94 4.65
N HIS A 45 1.34 -4.92 3.81
CA HIS A 45 1.53 -5.02 2.36
C HIS A 45 2.82 -4.36 1.92
N ILE A 46 3.39 -4.94 0.86
CA ILE A 46 4.62 -4.47 0.25
C ILE A 46 4.38 -4.27 -1.24
N LYS A 47 4.83 -3.15 -1.77
CA LYS A 47 4.86 -2.87 -3.21
C LYS A 47 6.26 -2.42 -3.61
N ILE A 48 6.63 -2.75 -4.85
CA ILE A 48 7.90 -2.36 -5.45
C ILE A 48 7.58 -1.44 -6.63
N SER A 49 8.34 -0.35 -6.80
CA SER A 49 8.19 0.57 -7.94
C SER A 49 8.40 -0.16 -9.27
N ARG A 50 7.91 0.43 -10.37
CA ARG A 50 7.98 -0.18 -11.70
C ARG A 50 9.42 -0.48 -12.14
N ASP A 51 10.35 0.40 -11.81
CA ASP A 51 11.78 0.27 -12.11
C ASP A 51 12.53 -0.67 -11.14
N GLY A 52 11.89 -1.06 -10.03
CA GLY A 52 12.45 -1.96 -9.03
C GLY A 52 13.38 -1.29 -8.00
N HIS A 53 13.50 0.04 -8.00
CA HIS A 53 14.45 0.76 -7.15
C HIS A 53 13.86 1.21 -5.82
N PHE A 54 12.53 1.20 -5.66
CA PHE A 54 11.88 1.66 -4.44
C PHE A 54 10.91 0.62 -3.90
N LEU A 55 10.85 0.54 -2.57
CA LEU A 55 10.00 -0.36 -1.83
C LEU A 55 9.06 0.45 -0.92
N TYR A 56 7.79 0.09 -0.92
CA TYR A 56 6.74 0.72 -0.12
C TYR A 56 6.14 -0.32 0.82
N ILE A 57 6.16 -0.04 2.11
CA ILE A 57 5.64 -0.93 3.15
C ILE A 57 4.57 -0.19 3.92
N VAL A 58 3.31 -0.64 3.87
CA VAL A 58 2.26 -0.10 4.71
C VAL A 58 2.24 -0.80 6.05
N HIS A 59 2.10 0.00 7.11
CA HIS A 59 2.04 -0.44 8.51
C HIS A 59 0.61 -0.27 9.05
N GLU A 60 -0.04 -1.41 9.35
CA GLU A 60 -1.45 -1.47 9.71
C GLU A 60 -1.74 -0.72 11.01
N ALA A 61 -1.02 -1.04 12.09
CA ALA A 61 -1.36 -0.58 13.43
C ALA A 61 -1.04 0.91 13.68
N LYS A 62 -0.08 1.48 12.94
CA LYS A 62 0.32 2.89 13.10
C LYS A 62 -0.01 3.78 11.91
N CYS A 63 -0.70 3.24 10.90
CA CYS A 63 -1.25 3.99 9.77
C CYS A 63 -0.22 4.88 9.06
N PHE A 64 0.88 4.29 8.62
CA PHE A 64 1.88 4.97 7.81
C PHE A 64 2.46 4.04 6.72
N ILE A 65 3.12 4.65 5.75
CA ILE A 65 3.91 3.96 4.73
C ILE A 65 5.35 4.37 4.90
N ASP A 66 6.24 3.38 5.04
CA ASP A 66 7.68 3.56 4.90
C ASP A 66 8.08 3.37 3.44
N VAL A 67 8.94 4.26 2.95
CA VAL A 67 9.54 4.17 1.62
C VAL A 67 11.04 3.90 1.78
N TYR A 68 11.52 2.91 1.06
CA TYR A 68 12.93 2.55 1.02
C TYR A 68 13.46 2.63 -0.39
N SER A 69 14.69 3.11 -0.56
CA SER A 69 15.46 2.78 -1.75
C SER A 69 15.94 1.34 -1.68
N TYR A 70 16.06 0.71 -2.82
CA TYR A 70 16.57 -0.65 -2.94
C TYR A 70 17.63 -0.73 -4.03
N GLU A 71 18.78 -1.31 -3.68
CA GLU A 71 19.84 -1.66 -4.60
C GLU A 71 20.49 -2.99 -4.22
N GLU A 72 21.18 -3.60 -5.16
CA GLU A 72 22.03 -4.76 -4.89
C GLU A 72 23.51 -4.32 -4.85
N CYS A 73 24.16 -4.52 -3.73
CA CYS A 73 25.58 -4.25 -3.56
C CYS A 73 26.35 -5.53 -3.26
N LYS A 74 27.29 -5.89 -4.12
CA LYS A 74 28.12 -7.11 -3.98
C LYS A 74 27.31 -8.40 -3.75
N GLY A 75 26.17 -8.52 -4.41
CA GLY A 75 25.27 -9.67 -4.29
C GLY A 75 24.47 -9.74 -3.00
N GLN A 76 24.35 -8.62 -2.29
CA GLN A 76 23.49 -8.49 -1.11
C GLN A 76 22.45 -7.38 -1.34
N PRO A 77 21.20 -7.55 -0.88
CA PRO A 77 20.20 -6.50 -0.95
C PRO A 77 20.54 -5.40 0.06
N VAL A 78 20.39 -4.15 -0.33
CA VAL A 78 20.57 -2.98 0.54
C VAL A 78 19.29 -2.16 0.48
N PHE A 79 18.72 -1.89 1.64
CA PHE A 79 17.51 -1.09 1.81
C PHE A 79 17.82 0.13 2.68
N GLU A 80 17.55 1.33 2.18
CA GLU A 80 17.72 2.57 2.94
C GLU A 80 16.36 3.26 3.05
N LYS A 81 15.90 3.53 4.29
CA LYS A 81 14.65 4.27 4.50
C LYS A 81 14.84 5.72 4.10
N ILE A 82 14.04 6.18 3.14
CA ILE A 82 14.10 7.53 2.58
C ILE A 82 12.93 8.41 3.01
N GLN A 83 11.78 7.81 3.40
CA GLN A 83 10.60 8.57 3.80
C GLN A 83 9.68 7.73 4.69
N THR A 84 8.91 8.41 5.55
CA THR A 84 7.71 7.88 6.22
C THR A 84 6.57 8.87 6.01
N VAL A 85 5.39 8.40 5.57
CA VAL A 85 4.20 9.23 5.36
C VAL A 85 3.00 8.61 6.07
N SER A 86 2.15 9.47 6.69
CA SER A 86 0.92 9.02 7.34
C SER A 86 -0.18 8.70 6.33
N THR A 87 -0.86 7.56 6.48
CA THR A 87 -2.04 7.18 5.67
C THR A 87 -3.33 7.86 6.17
N SER A 88 -3.33 8.42 7.37
CA SER A 88 -4.49 8.99 8.07
C SER A 88 -4.37 10.51 8.20
N GLU A 89 -5.51 11.21 8.31
CA GLU A 89 -5.59 12.63 8.68
C GLU A 89 -5.81 12.83 10.19
N GLY A 90 -6.48 11.90 10.85
CA GLY A 90 -6.89 12.00 12.26
C GLY A 90 -5.79 11.71 13.29
N GLY A 91 -4.56 11.42 12.86
CA GLY A 91 -3.52 10.93 13.76
C GLY A 91 -3.76 9.48 14.22
N ILE A 92 -2.88 8.97 15.09
CA ILE A 92 -2.98 7.59 15.60
C ILE A 92 -4.16 7.51 16.58
N GLY A 93 -5.35 7.16 16.07
CA GLY A 93 -6.51 6.81 16.89
C GLY A 93 -6.53 5.32 17.17
N SER A 94 -6.99 4.90 18.35
CA SER A 94 -6.98 3.51 18.83
C SER A 94 -7.78 2.51 18.00
N TYR A 95 -8.45 2.94 16.93
CA TYR A 95 -9.31 2.10 16.08
C TYR A 95 -9.03 2.24 14.59
N ASN A 96 -7.95 2.91 14.19
CA ASN A 96 -7.60 3.01 12.76
C ASN A 96 -6.58 1.91 12.38
N ALA A 97 -6.72 1.38 11.15
CA ALA A 97 -5.85 0.35 10.61
C ALA A 97 -5.66 0.58 9.11
N ALA A 98 -4.42 0.86 8.69
CA ALA A 98 -4.11 0.92 7.26
C ALA A 98 -4.21 -0.49 6.67
N SER A 99 -4.95 -0.63 5.56
CA SER A 99 -5.28 -1.95 5.01
C SER A 99 -4.70 -2.20 3.64
N ALA A 100 -5.23 -1.58 2.60
CA ALA A 100 -4.76 -1.75 1.23
C ALA A 100 -3.43 -1.04 0.97
N LEU A 101 -2.72 -1.52 -0.04
CA LEU A 101 -1.63 -0.80 -0.70
C LEU A 101 -1.63 -1.19 -2.17
N SER A 102 -1.98 -0.27 -3.06
CA SER A 102 -2.09 -0.52 -4.50
C SER A 102 -1.52 0.62 -5.32
N PHE A 103 -0.81 0.29 -6.39
CA PHE A 103 -0.43 1.26 -7.41
C PHE A 103 -1.56 1.46 -8.44
N SER A 104 -1.60 2.64 -9.03
CA SER A 104 -2.25 2.82 -10.34
C SER A 104 -1.52 2.01 -11.42
N ASP A 105 -2.21 1.71 -12.53
CA ASP A 105 -1.66 0.91 -13.62
C ASP A 105 -0.38 1.53 -14.23
N ASP A 106 -0.33 2.85 -14.29
CA ASP A 106 0.84 3.61 -14.77
C ASP A 106 1.91 3.87 -13.70
N HIS A 107 1.68 3.44 -12.44
CA HIS A 107 2.54 3.67 -11.28
C HIS A 107 2.74 5.14 -10.87
N GLN A 108 1.96 6.07 -11.41
CA GLN A 108 2.03 7.48 -11.00
C GLN A 108 1.43 7.74 -9.62
N TYR A 109 0.54 6.84 -9.16
CA TYR A 109 -0.16 6.99 -7.88
C TYR A 109 -0.04 5.73 -7.03
N LEU A 110 0.00 5.94 -5.72
CA LEU A 110 -0.08 4.89 -4.71
C LEU A 110 -1.26 5.18 -3.79
N LEU A 111 -2.07 4.16 -3.50
CA LEU A 111 -3.24 4.24 -2.65
C LEU A 111 -3.07 3.35 -1.41
N SER A 112 -3.66 3.80 -0.30
CA SER A 112 -3.89 2.97 0.87
C SER A 112 -5.27 3.22 1.44
N SER A 113 -5.94 2.21 1.98
CA SER A 113 -7.20 2.36 2.70
C SER A 113 -6.97 2.34 4.21
N ASN A 114 -7.87 2.99 4.96
CA ASN A 114 -7.85 3.07 6.43
C ASN A 114 -9.16 2.51 6.98
N ALA A 115 -9.10 1.33 7.59
CA ALA A 115 -10.27 0.56 7.98
C ALA A 115 -11.06 1.20 9.14
N GLY A 116 -10.42 1.86 10.09
CA GLY A 116 -11.12 2.53 11.19
C GLY A 116 -11.62 3.93 10.86
N GLU A 117 -10.83 4.70 10.11
CA GLU A 117 -11.17 6.04 9.64
C GLU A 117 -12.17 6.00 8.46
N ASN A 118 -12.35 4.84 7.84
CA ASN A 118 -13.21 4.64 6.68
C ASN A 118 -12.86 5.56 5.52
N SER A 119 -11.57 5.69 5.25
CA SER A 119 -11.02 6.58 4.25
C SER A 119 -10.09 5.85 3.27
N VAL A 120 -9.80 6.50 2.16
CA VAL A 120 -8.72 6.16 1.25
C VAL A 120 -7.79 7.35 1.12
N VAL A 121 -6.50 7.10 1.18
CA VAL A 121 -5.45 8.07 0.92
C VAL A 121 -4.82 7.79 -0.44
N MET A 122 -4.54 8.86 -1.18
CA MET A 122 -3.88 8.82 -2.47
C MET A 122 -2.63 9.69 -2.46
N TYR A 123 -1.54 9.14 -2.97
CA TYR A 123 -0.26 9.84 -3.11
C TYR A 123 0.14 9.90 -4.58
N ARG A 124 0.79 10.99 -4.97
CA ARG A 124 1.60 11.05 -6.19
C ARG A 124 2.96 10.44 -5.89
N VAL A 125 3.46 9.61 -6.79
CA VAL A 125 4.78 9.00 -6.72
C VAL A 125 5.73 9.81 -7.57
N ASP A 126 6.84 10.25 -7.00
CA ASP A 126 7.96 10.81 -7.76
C ASP A 126 8.81 9.66 -8.28
N GLU A 127 8.79 9.44 -9.58
CA GLU A 127 9.47 8.30 -10.22
C GLU A 127 11.00 8.34 -10.03
N ALA A 128 11.60 9.54 -9.94
CA ALA A 128 13.05 9.67 -9.83
C ALA A 128 13.57 9.41 -8.40
N THR A 129 12.77 9.73 -7.39
CA THR A 129 13.17 9.65 -5.97
C THR A 129 12.41 8.60 -5.17
N GLY A 130 11.33 8.04 -5.71
CA GLY A 130 10.40 7.13 -5.03
C GLY A 130 9.54 7.80 -3.96
N MET A 131 9.70 9.10 -3.71
CA MET A 131 9.02 9.81 -2.64
C MET A 131 7.53 9.99 -2.94
N LEU A 132 6.74 9.99 -1.87
CA LEU A 132 5.29 10.13 -1.90
C LEU A 132 4.87 11.55 -1.51
N SER A 133 3.98 12.14 -2.30
CA SER A 133 3.32 13.41 -1.99
C SER A 133 1.81 13.16 -1.87
N LYS A 134 1.24 13.40 -0.67
CA LYS A 134 -0.19 13.17 -0.41
C LYS A 134 -1.03 14.12 -1.28
N ILE A 135 -2.01 13.55 -1.99
CA ILE A 135 -2.99 14.29 -2.79
C ILE A 135 -4.24 14.54 -1.94
N PHE A 136 -4.81 13.49 -1.37
CA PHE A 136 -5.96 13.56 -0.45
C PHE A 136 -6.00 12.36 0.50
N CYS A 137 -6.77 12.50 1.56
CA CYS A 137 -7.30 11.41 2.36
C CYS A 137 -8.80 11.69 2.56
N LEU A 138 -9.68 10.87 1.95
CA LEU A 138 -11.11 11.15 1.86
C LEU A 138 -11.95 9.93 2.24
N PRO A 139 -13.14 10.13 2.85
CA PRO A 139 -14.02 9.03 3.25
C PRO A 139 -14.57 8.26 2.06
N VAL A 140 -14.73 6.93 2.23
CA VAL A 140 -15.20 6.01 1.17
C VAL A 140 -16.70 5.78 1.16
N GLY A 141 -17.45 6.36 2.10
CA GLY A 141 -18.91 6.23 2.15
C GLY A 141 -19.42 4.83 2.54
N GLY A 142 -18.55 3.99 3.07
CA GLY A 142 -18.84 2.68 3.65
C GLY A 142 -17.92 2.43 4.84
N GLU A 143 -17.99 1.25 5.44
CA GLU A 143 -17.25 0.93 6.66
C GLU A 143 -16.23 -0.18 6.42
N TYR A 144 -15.06 -0.01 7.03
CA TYR A 144 -13.95 -0.95 7.01
C TYR A 144 -13.45 -1.27 5.59
N PRO A 145 -12.90 -0.28 4.85
CA PRO A 145 -12.39 -0.50 3.50
C PRO A 145 -11.16 -1.43 3.53
N LYS A 146 -11.37 -2.69 3.15
CA LYS A 146 -10.34 -3.73 3.10
C LYS A 146 -9.39 -3.53 1.93
N ASP A 147 -9.92 -3.08 0.79
CA ASP A 147 -9.16 -2.85 -0.41
C ASP A 147 -9.72 -1.65 -1.19
N ALA A 148 -8.84 -0.97 -1.90
CA ALA A 148 -9.18 0.12 -2.79
C ALA A 148 -8.21 0.16 -3.97
N SER A 149 -8.75 0.41 -5.16
CA SER A 149 -7.92 0.47 -6.36
C SER A 149 -8.45 1.48 -7.37
N LEU A 150 -7.52 2.11 -8.11
CA LEU A 150 -7.84 2.90 -9.29
C LEU A 150 -8.12 1.99 -10.48
N PHE A 151 -9.09 2.35 -11.28
CA PHE A 151 -9.24 1.78 -12.63
C PHE A 151 -8.04 2.17 -13.51
N PRO A 152 -7.70 1.37 -14.54
CA PRO A 152 -6.52 1.62 -15.39
C PRO A 152 -6.44 3.00 -16.04
N ASN A 153 -7.56 3.72 -16.13
CA ASN A 153 -7.60 5.07 -16.68
C ASN A 153 -7.32 6.18 -15.65
N ASN A 154 -7.06 5.84 -14.37
CA ASN A 154 -6.84 6.74 -13.24
C ASN A 154 -7.98 7.74 -12.93
N LYS A 155 -9.14 7.59 -13.59
CA LYS A 155 -10.30 8.51 -13.44
C LYS A 155 -11.34 8.01 -12.45
N PHE A 156 -11.30 6.73 -12.13
CA PHE A 156 -12.25 6.09 -11.23
C PHE A 156 -11.51 5.29 -10.17
N LEU A 157 -12.11 5.24 -8.99
CA LEU A 157 -11.66 4.45 -7.86
C LEU A 157 -12.82 3.59 -7.37
N VAL A 158 -12.52 2.38 -6.93
CA VAL A 158 -13.44 1.52 -6.20
C VAL A 158 -12.87 1.23 -4.80
N SER A 159 -13.75 1.29 -3.81
CA SER A 159 -13.46 0.83 -2.44
C SER A 159 -14.31 -0.37 -2.10
N LEU A 160 -13.71 -1.38 -1.47
CA LEU A 160 -14.37 -2.58 -0.97
C LEU A 160 -14.60 -2.43 0.54
N ASN A 161 -15.84 -2.20 0.95
CA ASN A 161 -16.23 -1.89 2.32
C ASN A 161 -16.75 -3.15 3.00
N HIS A 162 -15.90 -3.77 3.81
CA HIS A 162 -16.12 -5.11 4.37
C HIS A 162 -17.30 -5.16 5.33
N GLU A 163 -17.44 -4.17 6.23
CA GLU A 163 -18.49 -4.20 7.27
C GLU A 163 -19.85 -3.75 6.73
N THR A 164 -19.89 -2.83 5.76
CA THR A 164 -21.16 -2.45 5.10
C THR A 164 -21.59 -3.39 4.00
N ASN A 165 -20.75 -4.38 3.64
CA ASN A 165 -21.04 -5.36 2.61
C ASN A 165 -21.36 -4.71 1.25
N ASP A 166 -20.53 -3.77 0.83
CA ASP A 166 -20.73 -3.06 -0.43
C ASP A 166 -19.41 -2.63 -1.10
N MET A 167 -19.55 -2.17 -2.32
CA MET A 167 -18.52 -1.44 -3.05
C MET A 167 -19.02 -0.03 -3.34
N THR A 168 -18.16 0.95 -3.15
CA THR A 168 -18.40 2.34 -3.53
C THR A 168 -17.48 2.75 -4.67
N PHE A 169 -18.02 3.52 -5.61
CA PHE A 169 -17.31 3.98 -6.80
C PHE A 169 -17.19 5.49 -6.79
N PHE A 170 -16.05 5.99 -7.25
CA PHE A 170 -15.75 7.42 -7.24
C PHE A 170 -15.16 7.85 -8.58
N HIS A 171 -15.51 9.06 -8.99
CA HIS A 171 -14.74 9.81 -9.97
C HIS A 171 -13.61 10.52 -9.23
N VAL A 172 -12.38 10.35 -9.71
CA VAL A 172 -11.17 10.95 -9.10
C VAL A 172 -10.57 11.99 -10.03
N ASN A 173 -10.22 13.14 -9.49
CA ASN A 173 -9.37 14.12 -10.16
C ASN A 173 -8.14 14.36 -9.26
N ALA A 174 -7.00 13.81 -9.66
CA ALA A 174 -5.76 13.88 -8.91
C ALA A 174 -5.12 15.29 -8.93
N GLU A 175 -5.42 16.11 -9.94
CA GLU A 175 -4.89 17.49 -10.01
C GLU A 175 -5.60 18.42 -9.02
N ASP A 176 -6.92 18.25 -8.87
CA ASP A 176 -7.73 19.05 -7.94
C ASP A 176 -7.81 18.42 -6.54
N GLY A 177 -7.28 17.20 -6.36
CA GLY A 177 -7.36 16.46 -5.10
C GLY A 177 -8.80 16.09 -4.72
N THR A 178 -9.67 15.79 -5.69
CA THR A 178 -11.08 15.51 -5.45
C THR A 178 -11.44 14.06 -5.75
N MET A 179 -12.38 13.53 -4.93
CA MET A 179 -12.96 12.20 -5.09
C MET A 179 -14.47 12.32 -4.86
N ILE A 180 -15.27 12.10 -5.90
CA ILE A 180 -16.71 12.30 -5.89
C ILE A 180 -17.40 10.96 -6.13
N MET A 181 -18.31 10.56 -5.23
CA MET A 181 -19.05 9.29 -5.34
C MET A 181 -19.84 9.25 -6.64
N ASN A 182 -19.73 8.14 -7.36
CA ASN A 182 -20.37 7.89 -8.65
C ASN A 182 -21.51 6.86 -8.48
N GLY A 183 -22.67 7.33 -8.06
CA GLY A 183 -23.86 6.51 -7.87
C GLY A 183 -23.95 5.87 -6.47
N PRO A 184 -25.02 5.09 -6.22
CA PRO A 184 -25.21 4.39 -4.95
C PRO A 184 -24.22 3.22 -4.79
N PRO A 185 -23.93 2.81 -3.54
CA PRO A 185 -23.13 1.61 -3.27
C PRO A 185 -23.74 0.36 -3.93
N ILE A 186 -22.88 -0.55 -4.37
CA ILE A 186 -23.29 -1.86 -4.92
C ILE A 186 -23.02 -2.92 -3.87
N ARG A 187 -24.07 -3.70 -3.53
CA ARG A 187 -23.97 -4.75 -2.51
C ARG A 187 -23.07 -5.90 -2.98
N VAL A 188 -22.10 -6.24 -2.15
CA VAL A 188 -21.20 -7.40 -2.27
C VAL A 188 -20.94 -7.94 -0.89
N ASP A 189 -21.26 -9.21 -0.64
CA ASP A 189 -21.10 -9.81 0.68
C ASP A 189 -19.60 -9.97 1.03
N VAL A 190 -19.18 -9.35 2.13
CA VAL A 190 -17.84 -9.46 2.74
C VAL A 190 -16.70 -9.26 1.71
N PRO A 191 -16.69 -8.15 0.95
CA PRO A 191 -15.67 -7.92 -0.06
C PRO A 191 -14.29 -7.74 0.58
N ASN A 192 -13.24 -8.30 -0.03
CA ASN A 192 -11.94 -8.39 0.61
C ASN A 192 -10.76 -8.00 -0.27
N CYS A 193 -10.80 -8.28 -1.56
CA CYS A 193 -9.70 -8.00 -2.47
C CYS A 193 -10.22 -7.71 -3.88
N ILE A 194 -9.57 -6.79 -4.60
CA ILE A 194 -9.85 -6.46 -5.99
C ILE A 194 -8.58 -6.48 -6.82
N THR A 195 -8.70 -6.91 -8.06
CA THR A 195 -7.63 -6.85 -9.07
C THR A 195 -8.21 -6.51 -10.43
N PHE A 196 -7.46 -5.77 -11.22
CA PHE A 196 -7.75 -5.46 -12.62
C PHE A 196 -6.79 -6.18 -13.55
#